data_9169a5032a153b849308bc573090485e
#
_entry.id   9169a5032a153b849308bc573090485e
#
_cell.length_a   1.000
_cell.length_b   1.000
_cell.length_c   1.000
_cell.angle_alpha   90.00
_cell.angle_beta   90.00
_cell.angle_gamma   90.00
#
_symmetry.space_group_name_H-M   'P 1'
#
loop_
_entity.id
_entity.type
_entity.pdbx_description
1 polymer ?
#
loop_
_entity_poly.entity_id
_entity_poly.type
_entity_poly.pdbx_seq_one_letter_code
_entity_poly.pdbx_strand_id
1 'polypeptide(L)'
;MDILEALIWIIAIVVLAGGFMGIMASSVKFVRPTHRALIERFGKFSRYAESGLVICVPIIERIRLVNVTEKMVTCKRQEVITGDNLNAGVSAQVYYKIKGDEKSVKNSQYNVDDIQVQIVSLAQTTLRNVVGSLTLREANSKRAELNTKLRDTITSETEGWGIEVVRTEIAEIDAPKDVQAAMNEIVKAESEKRAAIDFATAVETQADGEKRAEVKKAEGRAQAVTIEANAKADAITKVNTAVNETFKGPAVTFKQLEVGQEIFRNNSKIIVPQGTNVTTLVSDLTGSEKIVPLGGK
;
A
#
# COMPACT_ATOMS: atom_id res chain seq x y z
N MET A 1 -82.07 9.23 -49.31
CA MET A 1 -81.15 8.82 -48.20
C MET A 1 -81.75 9.37 -46.89
N ASP A 2 -82.28 8.47 -46.12
CA ASP A 2 -83.04 8.85 -44.94
C ASP A 2 -82.09 9.44 -43.89
N ILE A 3 -82.56 10.51 -43.21
CA ILE A 3 -81.81 11.23 -42.17
C ILE A 3 -81.23 10.26 -41.14
N LEU A 4 -81.92 9.18 -40.89
CA LEU A 4 -81.51 8.10 -39.99
C LEU A 4 -80.25 7.35 -40.50
N GLU A 5 -80.15 7.04 -41.79
CA GLU A 5 -79.00 6.42 -42.43
C GLU A 5 -77.77 7.33 -42.39
N ALA A 6 -77.94 8.62 -42.67
CA ALA A 6 -76.88 9.60 -42.57
C ALA A 6 -76.32 9.73 -41.13
N LEU A 7 -77.21 9.66 -40.14
CA LEU A 7 -76.84 9.75 -38.73
C LEU A 7 -76.07 8.50 -38.28
N ILE A 8 -76.45 7.31 -38.73
CA ILE A 8 -75.74 6.06 -38.49
C ILE A 8 -74.32 6.10 -39.07
N TRP A 9 -74.17 6.59 -40.32
CA TRP A 9 -72.85 6.73 -40.95
C TRP A 9 -71.96 7.73 -40.25
N ILE A 10 -72.52 8.87 -39.76
CA ILE A 10 -71.76 9.86 -38.97
C ILE A 10 -71.25 9.24 -37.67
N ILE A 11 -72.10 8.52 -36.93
CA ILE A 11 -71.73 7.83 -35.71
C ILE A 11 -70.65 6.78 -35.97
N ALA A 12 -70.81 6.00 -37.03
CA ALA A 12 -69.80 4.99 -37.44
C ALA A 12 -68.41 5.65 -37.74
N ILE A 13 -68.40 6.75 -38.46
CA ILE A 13 -67.17 7.49 -38.76
C ILE A 13 -66.54 8.06 -37.51
N VAL A 14 -67.34 8.62 -36.57
CA VAL A 14 -66.81 9.15 -35.30
C VAL A 14 -66.22 8.05 -34.43
N VAL A 15 -66.86 6.86 -34.35
CA VAL A 15 -66.35 5.71 -33.62
C VAL A 15 -65.07 5.18 -34.27
N LEU A 16 -65.02 5.07 -35.58
CA LEU A 16 -63.82 4.68 -36.31
C LEU A 16 -62.68 5.65 -36.17
N ALA A 17 -62.97 6.97 -36.28
CA ALA A 17 -61.99 8.02 -36.10
C ALA A 17 -61.44 8.06 -34.63
N GLY A 18 -62.33 7.94 -33.65
CA GLY A 18 -61.95 7.85 -32.22
C GLY A 18 -61.11 6.60 -31.93
N GLY A 19 -61.48 5.42 -32.48
CA GLY A 19 -60.71 4.21 -32.38
C GLY A 19 -59.31 4.33 -33.01
N PHE A 20 -59.25 4.92 -34.22
CA PHE A 20 -57.96 5.15 -34.89
C PHE A 20 -57.09 6.15 -34.13
N MET A 21 -57.66 7.23 -33.60
CA MET A 21 -56.94 8.20 -32.77
C MET A 21 -56.43 7.55 -31.49
N GLY A 22 -57.21 6.67 -30.84
CA GLY A 22 -56.79 5.89 -29.65
C GLY A 22 -55.62 4.94 -29.94
N ILE A 23 -55.65 4.24 -31.09
CA ILE A 23 -54.57 3.40 -31.56
C ILE A 23 -53.30 4.20 -31.84
N MET A 24 -53.43 5.34 -32.51
CA MET A 24 -52.30 6.27 -32.78
C MET A 24 -51.69 6.81 -31.50
N ALA A 25 -52.47 7.21 -30.52
CA ALA A 25 -51.97 7.67 -29.22
C ALA A 25 -51.24 6.57 -28.43
N SER A 26 -51.72 5.31 -28.53
CA SER A 26 -51.09 4.16 -27.91
C SER A 26 -49.82 3.69 -28.63
N SER A 27 -49.58 4.14 -29.85
CA SER A 27 -48.42 3.78 -30.66
C SER A 27 -47.10 4.42 -30.22
N VAL A 28 -47.18 5.57 -29.49
CA VAL A 28 -45.98 6.27 -29.05
C VAL A 28 -45.58 5.83 -27.67
N LYS A 29 -44.34 5.37 -27.52
CA LYS A 29 -43.75 4.97 -26.23
C LYS A 29 -42.44 5.69 -26.04
N PHE A 30 -42.21 6.13 -24.77
CA PHE A 30 -40.93 6.74 -24.36
C PHE A 30 -40.06 5.72 -23.66
N VAL A 31 -38.89 5.52 -24.17
CA VAL A 31 -37.85 4.65 -23.58
C VAL A 31 -36.90 5.49 -22.79
N ARG A 32 -36.78 5.21 -21.51
CA ARG A 32 -35.87 5.94 -20.60
C ARG A 32 -34.41 5.65 -20.93
N PRO A 33 -33.44 6.54 -20.62
CA PRO A 33 -32.01 6.32 -20.83
C PRO A 33 -31.46 5.06 -20.15
N THR A 34 -32.09 4.64 -19.04
CA THR A 34 -31.74 3.43 -18.28
C THR A 34 -32.23 2.14 -18.91
N HIS A 35 -32.99 2.23 -19.99
CA HIS A 35 -33.59 1.08 -20.67
C HIS A 35 -33.24 1.09 -22.15
N ARG A 36 -33.32 -0.10 -22.75
CA ARG A 36 -33.29 -0.32 -24.18
C ARG A 36 -34.57 -1.08 -24.56
N ALA A 37 -35.03 -0.86 -25.73
CA ALA A 37 -36.26 -1.50 -26.19
C ALA A 37 -35.98 -2.56 -27.30
N LEU A 38 -36.47 -3.76 -27.09
CA LEU A 38 -36.56 -4.78 -28.14
C LEU A 38 -38.00 -4.80 -28.65
N ILE A 39 -38.18 -4.65 -29.94
CA ILE A 39 -39.48 -4.65 -30.58
C ILE A 39 -39.65 -5.99 -31.26
N GLU A 40 -40.64 -6.73 -30.80
CA GLU A 40 -41.04 -8.03 -31.34
C GLU A 40 -42.28 -7.85 -32.20
N ARG A 41 -42.28 -8.41 -33.40
CA ARG A 41 -43.42 -8.45 -34.32
C ARG A 41 -43.87 -9.92 -34.48
N PHE A 42 -45.10 -10.21 -34.11
CA PHE A 42 -45.62 -11.59 -34.12
C PHE A 42 -44.71 -12.60 -33.41
N GLY A 43 -44.12 -12.20 -32.28
CA GLY A 43 -43.22 -13.07 -31.49
C GLY A 43 -41.79 -13.23 -32.05
N LYS A 44 -41.44 -12.53 -33.12
CA LYS A 44 -40.07 -12.51 -33.67
C LYS A 44 -39.43 -11.18 -33.43
N PHE A 45 -38.13 -11.18 -33.08
CA PHE A 45 -37.35 -9.95 -33.01
C PHE A 45 -37.40 -9.19 -34.33
N SER A 46 -37.78 -7.95 -34.31
CA SER A 46 -37.90 -7.07 -35.47
C SER A 46 -36.84 -5.99 -35.50
N ARG A 47 -36.72 -5.21 -34.42
CA ARG A 47 -35.76 -4.11 -34.33
C ARG A 47 -35.40 -3.77 -32.87
N TYR A 48 -34.27 -3.15 -32.72
CA TYR A 48 -33.76 -2.58 -31.48
C TYR A 48 -34.02 -1.07 -31.49
N ALA A 49 -34.30 -0.51 -30.32
CA ALA A 49 -34.38 0.94 -30.13
C ALA A 49 -33.66 1.36 -28.90
N GLU A 50 -32.91 2.44 -29.05
CA GLU A 50 -32.25 3.14 -27.94
C GLU A 50 -33.24 3.97 -27.10
N SER A 51 -32.72 4.75 -26.17
CA SER A 51 -33.55 5.69 -25.40
C SER A 51 -34.14 6.77 -26.31
N GLY A 52 -35.36 7.17 -26.02
CA GLY A 52 -36.06 8.22 -26.74
C GLY A 52 -37.47 7.83 -27.13
N LEU A 53 -38.00 8.44 -28.18
CA LEU A 53 -39.35 8.20 -28.68
C LEU A 53 -39.33 7.00 -29.63
N VAL A 54 -40.16 6.02 -29.34
CA VAL A 54 -40.31 4.82 -30.14
C VAL A 54 -41.76 4.67 -30.57
N ILE A 55 -41.95 4.50 -31.86
CA ILE A 55 -43.27 4.26 -32.43
C ILE A 55 -43.47 2.76 -32.67
N CYS A 56 -44.51 2.18 -32.09
CA CYS A 56 -44.84 0.77 -32.30
C CYS A 56 -46.33 0.61 -32.65
N VAL A 57 -46.62 -0.38 -33.42
CA VAL A 57 -48.01 -0.72 -33.81
C VAL A 57 -48.60 -1.62 -32.72
N PRO A 58 -49.57 -1.09 -31.88
CA PRO A 58 -49.98 -1.74 -30.63
C PRO A 58 -50.66 -3.03 -30.93
N ILE A 59 -51.02 -3.65 -31.77
CA ILE A 59 -51.62 -4.99 -31.95
C ILE A 59 -50.59 -6.01 -32.49
N ILE A 60 -49.68 -5.51 -33.31
CA ILE A 60 -48.73 -6.33 -34.09
C ILE A 60 -47.38 -6.39 -33.40
N GLU A 61 -46.98 -5.29 -32.79
CA GLU A 61 -45.68 -5.14 -32.16
C GLU A 61 -45.78 -5.10 -30.62
N ARG A 62 -44.86 -5.83 -29.97
CA ARG A 62 -44.71 -5.81 -28.51
C ARG A 62 -43.36 -5.23 -28.18
N ILE A 63 -43.32 -4.29 -27.22
CA ILE A 63 -42.09 -3.71 -26.73
C ILE A 63 -41.68 -4.45 -25.45
N ARG A 64 -40.45 -4.97 -25.44
CA ARG A 64 -39.79 -5.48 -24.24
C ARG A 64 -38.71 -4.51 -23.81
N LEU A 65 -38.90 -3.89 -22.62
CA LEU A 65 -37.94 -2.97 -22.05
C LEU A 65 -36.88 -3.72 -21.23
N VAL A 66 -35.64 -3.53 -21.57
CA VAL A 66 -34.49 -4.16 -20.90
C VAL A 66 -33.72 -3.10 -20.15
N ASN A 67 -33.57 -3.29 -18.85
CA ASN A 67 -32.80 -2.40 -17.99
C ASN A 67 -31.30 -2.66 -18.18
N VAL A 68 -30.54 -1.62 -18.57
CA VAL A 68 -29.09 -1.69 -18.81
C VAL A 68 -28.26 -1.08 -17.69
N THR A 69 -28.89 -0.68 -16.59
CA THR A 69 -28.19 -0.19 -15.41
C THR A 69 -27.50 -1.34 -14.66
N GLU A 70 -26.51 -1.00 -13.85
CA GLU A 70 -25.84 -1.95 -12.97
C GLU A 70 -26.84 -2.57 -11.98
N LYS A 71 -26.77 -3.86 -11.85
CA LYS A 71 -27.55 -4.65 -10.90
C LYS A 71 -26.62 -5.47 -10.04
N MET A 72 -27.01 -5.71 -8.80
CA MET A 72 -26.30 -6.58 -7.86
C MET A 72 -27.10 -7.87 -7.65
N VAL A 73 -26.42 -8.99 -7.65
CA VAL A 73 -26.94 -10.27 -7.16
C VAL A 73 -26.08 -10.77 -6.03
N THR A 74 -26.74 -11.34 -5.02
CA THR A 74 -26.06 -11.87 -3.84
C THR A 74 -26.04 -13.39 -3.90
N CYS A 75 -24.83 -13.97 -3.91
CA CYS A 75 -24.65 -15.39 -3.70
C CYS A 75 -24.78 -15.68 -2.20
N LYS A 76 -25.81 -16.42 -1.83
CA LYS A 76 -26.06 -16.81 -0.43
C LYS A 76 -24.86 -17.57 0.13
N ARG A 77 -24.65 -17.47 1.43
CA ARG A 77 -23.64 -18.23 2.15
C ARG A 77 -23.73 -19.72 1.81
N GLN A 78 -22.61 -20.30 1.44
CA GLN A 78 -22.46 -21.74 1.21
C GLN A 78 -21.20 -22.23 1.94
N GLU A 79 -21.23 -23.48 2.35
CA GLU A 79 -20.07 -24.14 2.92
C GLU A 79 -19.18 -24.69 1.79
N VAL A 80 -17.89 -24.39 1.89
CA VAL A 80 -16.87 -24.80 0.94
C VAL A 80 -15.70 -25.38 1.74
N ILE A 81 -15.16 -26.50 1.25
CA ILE A 81 -13.94 -27.09 1.81
C ILE A 81 -12.76 -26.39 1.12
N THR A 82 -11.90 -25.77 1.92
CA THR A 82 -10.67 -25.11 1.46
C THR A 82 -9.56 -26.11 1.16
N GLY A 83 -8.47 -25.66 0.52
CA GLY A 83 -7.34 -26.54 0.16
C GLY A 83 -6.60 -27.15 1.36
N ASP A 84 -6.77 -26.58 2.56
CA ASP A 84 -6.27 -27.11 3.82
C ASP A 84 -7.30 -28.00 4.58
N ASN A 85 -8.34 -28.47 3.87
CA ASN A 85 -9.42 -29.32 4.36
C ASN A 85 -10.24 -28.71 5.52
N LEU A 86 -10.34 -27.40 5.58
CA LEU A 86 -11.17 -26.70 6.54
C LEU A 86 -12.51 -26.32 5.91
N ASN A 87 -13.60 -26.41 6.68
CA ASN A 87 -14.90 -25.90 6.25
C ASN A 87 -14.92 -24.39 6.40
N ALA A 88 -15.28 -23.67 5.33
CA ALA A 88 -15.47 -22.23 5.34
C ALA A 88 -16.85 -21.87 4.81
N GLY A 89 -17.56 -21.02 5.53
CA GLY A 89 -18.77 -20.37 5.05
C GLY A 89 -18.40 -19.17 4.19
N VAL A 90 -18.75 -19.19 2.90
CA VAL A 90 -18.42 -18.11 1.99
C VAL A 90 -19.65 -17.54 1.33
N SER A 91 -19.68 -16.21 1.16
CA SER A 91 -20.70 -15.47 0.42
C SER A 91 -20.05 -14.45 -0.50
N ALA A 92 -20.71 -14.10 -1.60
CA ALA A 92 -20.21 -13.14 -2.55
C ALA A 92 -21.33 -12.30 -3.15
N GLN A 93 -20.96 -11.16 -3.72
CA GLN A 93 -21.82 -10.27 -4.47
C GLN A 93 -21.25 -10.07 -5.85
N VAL A 94 -22.10 -10.15 -6.86
CA VAL A 94 -21.73 -9.93 -8.26
C VAL A 94 -22.50 -8.74 -8.78
N TYR A 95 -21.77 -7.77 -9.28
CA TYR A 95 -22.31 -6.57 -9.92
C TYR A 95 -22.17 -6.73 -11.42
N TYR A 96 -23.28 -6.64 -12.11
CA TYR A 96 -23.32 -6.82 -13.56
C TYR A 96 -24.26 -5.80 -14.19
N LYS A 97 -24.06 -5.54 -15.46
CA LYS A 97 -24.97 -4.76 -16.31
C LYS A 97 -25.12 -5.44 -17.66
N ILE A 98 -26.23 -5.19 -18.34
CA ILE A 98 -26.42 -5.60 -19.75
C ILE A 98 -25.73 -4.54 -20.61
N LYS A 99 -24.88 -4.97 -21.55
CA LYS A 99 -24.26 -4.07 -22.52
C LYS A 99 -25.35 -3.42 -23.39
N GLY A 100 -25.20 -2.12 -23.66
CA GLY A 100 -26.23 -1.34 -24.35
C GLY A 100 -26.33 -1.54 -25.85
N ASP A 101 -25.52 -2.41 -26.44
CA ASP A 101 -25.55 -2.75 -27.88
C ASP A 101 -26.68 -3.71 -28.24
N GLU A 102 -27.16 -3.64 -29.47
CA GLU A 102 -28.28 -4.46 -29.96
C GLU A 102 -28.07 -5.96 -29.74
N LYS A 103 -26.86 -6.45 -30.09
CA LYS A 103 -26.50 -7.86 -29.97
C LYS A 103 -26.59 -8.36 -28.55
N SER A 104 -26.03 -7.59 -27.62
CA SER A 104 -25.98 -7.95 -26.18
C SER A 104 -27.35 -7.85 -25.52
N VAL A 105 -28.12 -6.80 -25.82
CA VAL A 105 -29.50 -6.69 -25.33
C VAL A 105 -30.38 -7.82 -25.86
N LYS A 106 -30.22 -8.21 -27.14
CA LYS A 106 -30.90 -9.34 -27.69
C LYS A 106 -30.52 -10.65 -27.03
N ASN A 107 -29.21 -10.91 -26.88
CA ASN A 107 -28.71 -12.13 -26.25
C ASN A 107 -29.16 -12.25 -24.78
N SER A 108 -29.21 -11.15 -24.04
CA SER A 108 -29.68 -11.16 -22.67
C SER A 108 -31.14 -11.55 -22.46
N GLN A 109 -31.95 -11.49 -23.53
CA GLN A 109 -33.37 -11.78 -23.44
C GLN A 109 -33.77 -13.12 -24.14
N TYR A 110 -32.93 -13.60 -25.06
CA TYR A 110 -33.27 -14.80 -25.85
C TYR A 110 -32.32 -15.97 -25.60
N ASN A 111 -31.10 -15.74 -25.14
CA ASN A 111 -30.14 -16.81 -24.90
C ASN A 111 -30.19 -17.34 -23.46
N VAL A 112 -30.77 -16.57 -22.53
CA VAL A 112 -30.81 -16.87 -21.11
C VAL A 112 -32.21 -16.62 -20.58
N ASP A 113 -32.77 -17.56 -19.85
CA ASP A 113 -34.13 -17.42 -19.32
C ASP A 113 -34.14 -16.44 -18.13
N ASP A 114 -33.38 -16.70 -17.05
CA ASP A 114 -33.20 -15.80 -15.91
C ASP A 114 -31.72 -15.57 -15.64
N ILE A 115 -31.25 -14.41 -16.09
CA ILE A 115 -29.86 -14.00 -15.91
C ILE A 115 -29.47 -13.99 -14.42
N GLN A 116 -30.36 -13.54 -13.53
CA GLN A 116 -30.04 -13.40 -12.12
C GLN A 116 -29.78 -14.76 -11.47
N VAL A 117 -30.67 -15.71 -11.71
CA VAL A 117 -30.55 -17.07 -11.19
C VAL A 117 -29.31 -17.77 -11.75
N GLN A 118 -29.05 -17.61 -13.05
CA GLN A 118 -27.90 -18.24 -13.68
C GLN A 118 -26.56 -17.64 -13.22
N ILE A 119 -26.46 -16.32 -13.07
CA ILE A 119 -25.26 -15.67 -12.52
C ILE A 119 -25.01 -16.13 -11.08
N VAL A 120 -26.05 -16.21 -10.25
CA VAL A 120 -25.91 -16.69 -8.86
C VAL A 120 -25.38 -18.12 -8.84
N SER A 121 -25.96 -19.01 -9.64
CA SER A 121 -25.53 -20.41 -9.72
C SER A 121 -24.09 -20.55 -10.22
N LEU A 122 -23.73 -19.82 -11.27
CA LEU A 122 -22.38 -19.79 -11.81
C LEU A 122 -21.38 -19.24 -10.79
N ALA A 123 -21.73 -18.12 -10.15
CA ALA A 123 -20.88 -17.50 -9.14
C ALA A 123 -20.68 -18.42 -7.92
N GLN A 124 -21.71 -19.14 -7.48
CA GLN A 124 -21.59 -20.12 -6.40
C GLN A 124 -20.63 -21.27 -6.76
N THR A 125 -20.72 -21.78 -7.99
CA THR A 125 -19.83 -22.85 -8.45
C THR A 125 -18.40 -22.36 -8.60
N THR A 126 -18.21 -21.19 -9.21
CA THR A 126 -16.90 -20.58 -9.37
C THR A 126 -16.26 -20.23 -8.01
N LEU A 127 -17.04 -19.66 -7.10
CA LEU A 127 -16.59 -19.34 -5.74
C LEU A 127 -16.10 -20.60 -5.01
N ARG A 128 -16.83 -21.72 -5.13
CA ARG A 128 -16.42 -23.00 -4.56
C ARG A 128 -15.08 -23.48 -5.13
N ASN A 129 -14.91 -23.40 -6.44
CA ASN A 129 -13.69 -23.83 -7.12
C ASN A 129 -12.50 -22.94 -6.73
N VAL A 130 -12.69 -21.61 -6.73
CA VAL A 130 -11.61 -20.66 -6.44
C VAL A 130 -11.20 -20.74 -4.97
N VAL A 131 -12.16 -20.77 -4.04
CA VAL A 131 -11.86 -20.88 -2.59
C VAL A 131 -11.30 -22.26 -2.25
N GLY A 132 -11.85 -23.33 -2.86
CA GLY A 132 -11.37 -24.69 -2.63
C GLY A 132 -9.94 -24.96 -3.07
N SER A 133 -9.39 -24.15 -3.96
CA SER A 133 -7.99 -24.25 -4.40
C SER A 133 -6.98 -23.55 -3.46
N LEU A 134 -7.43 -22.83 -2.46
CA LEU A 134 -6.60 -22.03 -1.56
C LEU A 134 -6.78 -22.46 -0.10
N THR A 135 -5.78 -22.16 0.72
CA THR A 135 -5.92 -22.28 2.17
C THR A 135 -6.83 -21.18 2.72
N LEU A 136 -7.45 -21.42 3.86
CA LEU A 136 -8.32 -20.41 4.51
C LEU A 136 -7.58 -19.11 4.81
N ARG A 137 -6.31 -19.18 5.20
CA ARG A 137 -5.45 -18.02 5.43
C ARG A 137 -5.20 -17.22 4.15
N GLU A 138 -4.90 -17.90 3.05
CA GLU A 138 -4.70 -17.25 1.74
C GLU A 138 -5.99 -16.64 1.22
N ALA A 139 -7.11 -17.35 1.33
CA ALA A 139 -8.42 -16.83 0.92
C ALA A 139 -8.77 -15.54 1.65
N ASN A 140 -8.41 -15.44 2.94
CA ASN A 140 -8.66 -14.22 3.72
C ASN A 140 -7.67 -13.09 3.41
N SER A 141 -6.40 -13.41 3.14
CA SER A 141 -5.36 -12.40 2.87
C SER A 141 -5.35 -11.90 1.41
N LYS A 142 -5.74 -12.74 0.44
CA LYS A 142 -5.69 -12.46 -1.00
C LYS A 142 -7.06 -12.16 -1.61
N ARG A 143 -7.96 -11.51 -0.87
CA ARG A 143 -9.34 -11.22 -1.32
C ARG A 143 -9.38 -10.48 -2.67
N ALA A 144 -8.45 -9.56 -2.91
CA ALA A 144 -8.39 -8.82 -4.17
C ALA A 144 -8.10 -9.73 -5.37
N GLU A 145 -7.17 -10.68 -5.22
CA GLU A 145 -6.85 -11.67 -6.24
C GLU A 145 -8.03 -12.62 -6.50
N LEU A 146 -8.69 -13.05 -5.44
CA LEU A 146 -9.88 -13.88 -5.52
C LEU A 146 -11.03 -13.17 -6.25
N ASN A 147 -11.29 -11.90 -5.92
CA ASN A 147 -12.29 -11.09 -6.60
C ASN A 147 -11.99 -10.99 -8.11
N THR A 148 -10.72 -10.79 -8.47
CA THR A 148 -10.30 -10.72 -9.86
C THR A 148 -10.52 -12.06 -10.58
N LYS A 149 -10.07 -13.17 -10.02
CA LYS A 149 -10.28 -14.52 -10.59
C LYS A 149 -11.75 -14.86 -10.74
N LEU A 150 -12.55 -14.55 -9.71
CA LEU A 150 -13.99 -14.77 -9.75
C LEU A 150 -14.64 -13.95 -10.88
N ARG A 151 -14.33 -12.67 -10.98
CA ARG A 151 -14.81 -11.79 -12.03
C ARG A 151 -14.43 -12.31 -13.42
N ASP A 152 -13.16 -12.65 -13.64
CA ASP A 152 -12.63 -13.05 -14.94
C ASP A 152 -13.27 -14.38 -15.41
N THR A 153 -13.43 -15.33 -14.49
CA THR A 153 -14.10 -16.60 -14.78
C THR A 153 -15.58 -16.39 -15.13
N ILE A 154 -16.31 -15.60 -14.31
CA ILE A 154 -17.71 -15.32 -14.60
C ILE A 154 -17.85 -14.56 -15.91
N THR A 155 -16.96 -13.60 -16.20
CA THR A 155 -16.98 -12.82 -17.44
C THR A 155 -16.83 -13.74 -18.66
N SER A 156 -15.87 -14.68 -18.63
CA SER A 156 -15.65 -15.59 -19.75
C SER A 156 -16.85 -16.51 -20.01
N GLU A 157 -17.46 -17.02 -18.94
CA GLU A 157 -18.63 -17.92 -19.05
C GLU A 157 -19.90 -17.18 -19.49
N THR A 158 -20.00 -15.89 -19.18
CA THR A 158 -21.20 -15.08 -19.48
C THR A 158 -21.08 -14.24 -20.75
N GLU A 159 -19.99 -14.35 -21.49
CA GLU A 159 -19.73 -13.56 -22.69
C GLU A 159 -20.85 -13.70 -23.71
N GLY A 160 -21.40 -14.92 -23.88
CA GLY A 160 -22.50 -15.21 -24.78
C GLY A 160 -23.88 -14.67 -24.37
N TRP A 161 -24.00 -14.19 -23.13
CA TRP A 161 -25.29 -13.70 -22.57
C TRP A 161 -25.51 -12.19 -22.80
N GLY A 162 -24.50 -11.48 -23.31
CA GLY A 162 -24.58 -10.05 -23.58
C GLY A 162 -24.51 -9.19 -22.30
N ILE A 163 -23.98 -9.72 -21.23
CA ILE A 163 -23.74 -9.01 -19.96
C ILE A 163 -22.27 -8.65 -19.78
N GLU A 164 -22.03 -7.68 -18.92
CA GLU A 164 -20.71 -7.28 -18.47
C GLU A 164 -20.65 -7.38 -16.93
N VAL A 165 -19.76 -8.18 -16.41
CA VAL A 165 -19.50 -8.23 -14.97
C VAL A 165 -18.61 -7.06 -14.62
N VAL A 166 -19.17 -6.08 -13.89
CA VAL A 166 -18.48 -4.85 -13.52
C VAL A 166 -17.45 -5.15 -12.44
N ARG A 167 -17.88 -5.83 -11.37
CA ARG A 167 -17.03 -6.26 -10.26
C ARG A 167 -17.66 -7.41 -9.50
N THR A 168 -16.82 -8.10 -8.76
CA THR A 168 -17.26 -9.13 -7.81
C THR A 168 -16.63 -8.83 -6.46
N GLU A 169 -17.35 -9.09 -5.39
CA GLU A 169 -16.90 -8.87 -4.04
C GLU A 169 -17.21 -10.09 -3.18
N ILE A 170 -16.20 -10.66 -2.56
CA ILE A 170 -16.40 -11.69 -1.55
C ILE A 170 -16.79 -10.97 -0.26
N ALA A 171 -18.03 -11.17 0.18
CA ALA A 171 -18.59 -10.49 1.34
C ALA A 171 -18.07 -11.09 2.64
N GLU A 172 -18.12 -12.40 2.77
CA GLU A 172 -17.78 -13.09 4.00
C GLU A 172 -17.00 -14.38 3.72
N ILE A 173 -15.97 -14.62 4.54
CA ILE A 173 -15.23 -15.89 4.59
C ILE A 173 -15.09 -16.24 6.08
N ASP A 174 -15.94 -17.13 6.55
CA ASP A 174 -16.00 -17.53 7.95
C ASP A 174 -15.55 -18.97 8.14
N ALA A 175 -14.72 -19.18 9.15
CA ALA A 175 -14.41 -20.52 9.64
C ALA A 175 -15.37 -20.93 10.78
N PRO A 176 -15.60 -22.21 11.01
CA PRO A 176 -16.21 -22.70 12.24
C PRO A 176 -15.47 -22.18 13.48
N LYS A 177 -16.19 -21.94 14.56
CA LYS A 177 -15.64 -21.29 15.77
C LYS A 177 -14.47 -22.04 16.41
N ASP A 178 -14.49 -23.36 16.37
CA ASP A 178 -13.43 -24.25 16.82
C ASP A 178 -12.15 -24.11 15.99
N VAL A 179 -12.27 -24.06 14.67
CA VAL A 179 -11.17 -23.82 13.73
C VAL A 179 -10.61 -22.41 13.91
N GLN A 180 -11.48 -21.43 14.08
CA GLN A 180 -11.08 -20.04 14.30
C GLN A 180 -10.29 -19.87 15.62
N ALA A 181 -10.72 -20.55 16.70
CA ALA A 181 -10.02 -20.57 17.97
C ALA A 181 -8.60 -21.19 17.83
N ALA A 182 -8.50 -22.35 17.19
CA ALA A 182 -7.23 -23.01 16.93
C ALA A 182 -6.28 -22.16 16.03
N MET A 183 -6.82 -21.55 14.99
CA MET A 183 -6.04 -20.64 14.13
C MET A 183 -5.54 -19.41 14.89
N ASN A 184 -6.36 -18.83 15.77
CA ASN A 184 -5.96 -17.70 16.60
C ASN A 184 -4.81 -18.07 17.54
N GLU A 185 -4.82 -19.28 18.10
CA GLU A 185 -3.74 -19.78 18.95
C GLU A 185 -2.43 -19.96 18.16
N ILE A 186 -2.50 -20.55 16.96
CA ILE A 186 -1.35 -20.68 16.05
C ILE A 186 -0.79 -19.30 15.67
N VAL A 187 -1.64 -18.37 15.27
CA VAL A 187 -1.22 -17.01 14.91
C VAL A 187 -0.57 -16.29 16.09
N LYS A 188 -1.12 -16.48 17.30
CA LYS A 188 -0.52 -15.94 18.52
C LYS A 188 0.87 -16.52 18.77
N ALA A 189 1.03 -17.84 18.72
CA ALA A 189 2.32 -18.49 18.88
C ALA A 189 3.35 -18.09 17.80
N GLU A 190 2.93 -17.96 16.54
CA GLU A 190 3.79 -17.42 15.48
C GLU A 190 4.21 -15.97 15.72
N SER A 191 3.28 -15.13 16.19
CA SER A 191 3.56 -13.72 16.50
C SER A 191 4.54 -13.60 17.68
N GLU A 192 4.37 -14.40 18.72
CA GLU A 192 5.28 -14.47 19.86
C GLU A 192 6.68 -14.94 19.43
N LYS A 193 6.75 -15.96 18.59
CA LYS A 193 8.01 -16.43 18.02
C LYS A 193 8.71 -15.35 17.18
N ARG A 194 7.97 -14.65 16.31
CA ARG A 194 8.54 -13.53 15.54
C ARG A 194 9.03 -12.41 16.44
N ALA A 195 8.21 -12.00 17.40
CA ALA A 195 8.61 -10.96 18.35
C ALA A 195 9.89 -11.34 19.11
N ALA A 196 10.07 -12.60 19.51
CA ALA A 196 11.29 -13.06 20.15
C ALA A 196 12.51 -13.01 19.21
N ILE A 197 12.34 -13.38 17.94
CA ILE A 197 13.41 -13.28 16.93
C ILE A 197 13.77 -11.81 16.66
N ASP A 198 12.77 -10.96 16.46
CA ASP A 198 12.96 -9.54 16.19
C ASP A 198 13.64 -8.85 17.38
N PHE A 199 13.25 -9.21 18.62
CA PHE A 199 13.90 -8.72 19.82
C PHE A 199 15.37 -9.17 19.91
N ALA A 200 15.66 -10.44 19.65
CA ALA A 200 17.04 -10.94 19.64
C ALA A 200 17.89 -10.23 18.57
N THR A 201 17.34 -10.02 17.38
CA THR A 201 18.02 -9.30 16.30
C THR A 201 18.26 -7.81 16.65
N ALA A 202 17.30 -7.20 17.33
CA ALA A 202 17.43 -5.82 17.80
C ALA A 202 18.55 -5.69 18.82
N VAL A 203 18.62 -6.60 19.80
CA VAL A 203 19.70 -6.63 20.80
C VAL A 203 21.07 -6.86 20.15
N GLU A 204 21.18 -7.78 19.20
CA GLU A 204 22.41 -8.01 18.43
C GLU A 204 22.84 -6.78 17.65
N THR A 205 21.90 -6.15 16.94
CA THR A 205 22.15 -4.92 16.18
C THR A 205 22.60 -3.76 17.09
N GLN A 206 21.99 -3.63 18.28
CA GLN A 206 22.37 -2.64 19.26
C GLN A 206 23.79 -2.90 19.77
N ALA A 207 24.13 -4.13 20.18
CA ALA A 207 25.45 -4.49 20.63
C ALA A 207 26.54 -4.26 19.57
N ASP A 208 26.24 -4.57 18.31
CA ASP A 208 27.13 -4.27 17.18
C ASP A 208 27.29 -2.76 16.97
N GLY A 209 26.21 -2.01 17.12
CA GLY A 209 26.21 -0.54 17.06
C GLY A 209 27.11 0.06 18.17
N GLU A 210 26.96 -0.40 19.40
CA GLU A 210 27.77 0.02 20.54
C GLU A 210 29.25 -0.31 20.35
N LYS A 211 29.57 -1.53 19.90
CA LYS A 211 30.94 -1.96 19.57
C LYS A 211 31.56 -1.04 18.51
N ARG A 212 30.84 -0.79 17.41
CA ARG A 212 31.32 0.10 16.33
C ARG A 212 31.51 1.54 16.82
N ALA A 213 30.62 2.02 17.67
CA ALA A 213 30.74 3.35 18.26
C ALA A 213 31.98 3.46 19.16
N GLU A 214 32.26 2.44 19.99
CA GLU A 214 33.42 2.45 20.86
C GLU A 214 34.73 2.34 20.08
N VAL A 215 34.78 1.49 19.04
CA VAL A 215 35.94 1.41 18.13
C VAL A 215 36.18 2.78 17.46
N LYS A 216 35.14 3.41 16.93
CA LYS A 216 35.25 4.75 16.31
C LYS A 216 35.72 5.82 17.27
N LYS A 217 35.24 5.81 18.53
CA LYS A 217 35.73 6.71 19.57
C LYS A 217 37.21 6.46 19.90
N ALA A 218 37.63 5.21 20.02
CA ALA A 218 39.03 4.84 20.25
C ALA A 218 39.92 5.26 19.08
N GLU A 219 39.54 5.02 17.86
CA GLU A 219 40.25 5.47 16.65
C GLU A 219 40.34 7.00 16.59
N GLY A 220 39.25 7.70 16.88
CA GLY A 220 39.23 9.18 16.96
C GLY A 220 40.17 9.73 18.01
N ARG A 221 40.21 9.12 19.21
CA ARG A 221 41.16 9.51 20.26
C ARG A 221 42.61 9.26 19.83
N ALA A 222 42.90 8.11 19.23
CA ALA A 222 44.25 7.80 18.76
C ALA A 222 44.70 8.79 17.67
N GLN A 223 43.82 9.13 16.73
CA GLN A 223 44.10 10.14 15.71
C GLN A 223 44.33 11.53 16.32
N ALA A 224 43.50 11.92 17.29
CA ALA A 224 43.65 13.20 17.97
C ALA A 224 45.02 13.32 18.67
N VAL A 225 45.43 12.27 19.39
CA VAL A 225 46.76 12.21 20.05
C VAL A 225 47.89 12.28 19.01
N THR A 226 47.75 11.58 17.88
CA THR A 226 48.77 11.62 16.82
C THR A 226 48.87 12.99 16.17
N ILE A 227 47.74 13.63 15.91
CA ILE A 227 47.68 14.99 15.34
C ILE A 227 48.28 15.99 16.34
N GLU A 228 47.96 15.88 17.62
CA GLU A 228 48.51 16.74 18.65
C GLU A 228 50.04 16.57 18.82
N ALA A 229 50.51 15.31 18.79
CA ALA A 229 51.94 15.01 18.86
C ALA A 229 52.69 15.57 17.63
N ASN A 230 52.13 15.39 16.43
CA ASN A 230 52.73 15.96 15.22
C ASN A 230 52.76 17.51 15.24
N ALA A 231 51.64 18.12 15.65
CA ALA A 231 51.56 19.57 15.79
C ALA A 231 52.57 20.10 16.81
N LYS A 232 52.79 19.40 17.93
CA LYS A 232 53.84 19.77 18.89
C LYS A 232 55.26 19.60 18.35
N ALA A 233 55.50 18.51 17.62
CA ALA A 233 56.79 18.27 16.99
C ALA A 233 57.10 19.34 15.91
N ASP A 234 56.11 19.68 15.08
CA ASP A 234 56.22 20.75 14.08
C ASP A 234 56.46 22.14 14.73
N ALA A 235 55.77 22.41 15.81
CA ALA A 235 55.95 23.64 16.59
C ALA A 235 57.37 23.71 17.15
N ILE A 236 57.85 22.64 17.78
CA ILE A 236 59.24 22.56 18.31
C ILE A 236 60.25 22.70 17.18
N THR A 237 60.06 22.05 16.02
CA THR A 237 60.95 22.16 14.89
C THR A 237 61.01 23.61 14.37
N LYS A 238 59.84 24.25 14.20
CA LYS A 238 59.77 25.67 13.78
C LYS A 238 60.46 26.61 14.77
N VAL A 239 60.27 26.39 16.07
CA VAL A 239 60.91 27.16 17.11
C VAL A 239 62.42 26.94 17.07
N ASN A 240 62.88 25.68 16.96
CA ASN A 240 64.33 25.40 16.88
C ASN A 240 64.96 26.00 15.58
N THR A 241 64.28 25.96 14.44
CA THR A 241 64.77 26.58 13.22
C THR A 241 64.86 28.11 13.38
N ALA A 242 63.82 28.74 13.95
CA ALA A 242 63.82 30.15 14.19
C ALA A 242 64.90 30.58 15.22
N VAL A 243 65.12 29.75 16.25
CA VAL A 243 66.17 29.97 17.24
C VAL A 243 67.54 29.88 16.58
N ASN A 244 67.81 28.88 15.74
CA ASN A 244 69.10 28.72 15.06
C ASN A 244 69.39 29.81 14.02
N GLU A 245 68.37 30.38 13.41
CA GLU A 245 68.49 31.43 12.41
C GLU A 245 68.61 32.83 13.03
N THR A 246 67.86 33.11 14.11
CA THR A 246 67.65 34.48 14.62
C THR A 246 68.38 34.78 15.93
N PHE A 247 68.65 33.76 16.77
CA PHE A 247 69.22 33.93 18.08
C PHE A 247 70.74 33.65 18.08
N LYS A 248 71.53 34.71 17.84
CA LYS A 248 72.97 34.70 18.04
C LYS A 248 73.39 35.68 19.16
N GLY A 249 74.10 35.19 20.14
CA GLY A 249 74.66 36.06 21.25
C GLY A 249 73.67 36.35 22.38
N PRO A 250 73.46 37.59 22.80
CA PRO A 250 72.69 37.94 24.00
C PRO A 250 71.25 37.49 24.12
N ALA A 251 70.62 37.12 22.91
CA ALA A 251 69.24 36.66 22.84
C ALA A 251 69.06 35.28 23.46
N VAL A 252 70.06 34.41 23.43
CA VAL A 252 70.02 33.08 24.09
C VAL A 252 69.92 33.23 25.60
N THR A 253 70.64 34.16 26.17
CA THR A 253 70.56 34.42 27.60
C THR A 253 69.19 34.97 28.05
N PHE A 254 68.60 35.83 27.21
CA PHE A 254 67.27 36.37 27.48
C PHE A 254 66.16 35.23 27.43
N LYS A 255 66.24 34.31 26.47
CA LYS A 255 65.29 33.20 26.39
C LYS A 255 65.46 32.16 27.50
N GLN A 256 66.71 31.96 27.96
CA GLN A 256 67.02 31.17 29.17
C GLN A 256 66.39 31.74 30.41
N LEU A 257 66.43 33.06 30.55
CA LEU A 257 65.82 33.79 31.68
C LEU A 257 64.30 33.72 31.61
N GLU A 258 63.65 33.78 30.40
CA GLU A 258 62.21 33.69 30.21
C GLU A 258 61.72 32.30 30.53
N VAL A 259 62.38 31.24 30.07
CA VAL A 259 62.05 29.82 30.40
C VAL A 259 62.26 29.61 31.94
N GLY A 260 63.30 30.15 32.49
CA GLY A 260 63.53 30.14 33.92
C GLY A 260 62.39 30.80 34.72
N GLN A 261 61.87 31.93 34.25
CA GLN A 261 60.73 32.63 34.88
C GLN A 261 59.43 31.76 34.78
N GLU A 262 59.25 31.10 33.73
CA GLU A 262 58.01 30.23 33.51
C GLU A 262 58.06 28.97 34.40
N ILE A 263 59.26 28.38 34.58
CA ILE A 263 59.50 27.27 35.52
C ILE A 263 59.27 27.74 37.00
N PHE A 264 59.74 28.96 37.36
CA PHE A 264 59.52 29.54 38.69
C PHE A 264 58.04 29.91 38.90
N ARG A 265 57.30 30.26 37.89
CA ARG A 265 55.88 30.63 37.99
C ARG A 265 54.99 29.44 38.32
N ASN A 266 55.38 28.25 37.85
CA ASN A 266 54.56 27.01 38.00
C ASN A 266 55.02 26.12 39.19
N ASN A 267 56.18 26.40 39.82
CA ASN A 267 56.69 25.60 40.91
C ASN A 267 56.95 26.49 42.17
N SER A 268 56.18 26.30 43.22
CA SER A 268 56.15 27.21 44.39
C SER A 268 57.21 27.01 45.46
N LYS A 269 58.22 26.13 45.27
CA LYS A 269 59.33 26.00 46.24
C LYS A 269 60.61 25.53 45.57
N ILE A 270 61.51 26.44 45.23
CA ILE A 270 62.91 26.12 44.95
C ILE A 270 63.74 26.74 46.05
N ILE A 271 64.38 25.89 46.86
CA ILE A 271 65.31 26.33 47.92
C ILE A 271 66.66 26.48 47.23
N VAL A 272 67.13 27.71 47.11
CA VAL A 272 68.46 28.03 46.56
C VAL A 272 69.46 28.12 47.72
N PRO A 273 70.52 27.32 47.77
CA PRO A 273 71.58 27.48 48.77
C PRO A 273 72.32 28.80 48.62
N GLN A 274 72.64 29.45 49.74
CA GLN A 274 73.35 30.70 49.71
C GLN A 274 74.75 30.54 49.09
N GLY A 275 74.98 31.27 47.95
CA GLY A 275 76.25 31.30 47.28
C GLY A 275 76.24 30.77 45.83
N THR A 276 75.10 30.32 45.28
CA THR A 276 74.99 29.80 43.87
C THR A 276 74.46 30.87 42.95
N ASN A 277 75.12 31.13 41.84
CA ASN A 277 74.65 32.05 40.82
C ASN A 277 73.43 31.42 40.10
N VAL A 278 72.35 32.18 39.93
CA VAL A 278 71.07 31.74 39.30
C VAL A 278 71.27 31.21 37.88
N THR A 279 72.32 31.65 37.17
CA THR A 279 72.71 31.19 35.85
C THR A 279 73.19 29.72 35.83
N THR A 280 73.91 29.28 36.90
CA THR A 280 74.34 27.86 36.96
C THR A 280 73.23 26.90 37.35
N LEU A 281 72.22 27.31 38.08
CA LEU A 281 71.08 26.53 38.41
C LEU A 281 70.15 26.29 37.21
N VAL A 282 70.05 27.25 36.27
CA VAL A 282 69.26 27.07 35.03
C VAL A 282 69.99 26.17 34.03
N SER A 283 71.31 26.19 34.00
CA SER A 283 72.11 25.28 33.12
C SER A 283 72.07 23.81 33.63
N ASP A 284 72.02 23.58 34.94
CA ASP A 284 71.93 22.28 35.54
C ASP A 284 70.48 21.62 35.38
N LEU A 285 69.45 22.46 35.31
CA LEU A 285 68.08 22.04 35.12
C LEU A 285 67.75 21.72 33.63
N THR A 286 68.51 22.28 32.69
CA THR A 286 68.29 22.10 31.21
C THR A 286 69.24 21.07 30.60
N GLY A 287 70.20 20.56 31.30
CA GLY A 287 71.12 19.59 30.76
C GLY A 287 71.83 18.77 31.79
N SER A 288 71.52 17.50 31.80
CA SER A 288 72.30 16.39 32.32
C SER A 288 72.05 15.99 33.78
N GLU A 289 71.54 14.78 33.92
CA GLU A 289 71.83 13.74 34.86
C GLU A 289 72.38 14.16 36.24
N LYS A 290 71.56 14.12 37.16
CA LYS A 290 71.66 13.54 38.51
C LYS A 290 70.74 14.27 39.49
N ILE A 291 69.56 13.75 39.58
CA ILE A 291 68.70 14.00 40.73
C ILE A 291 69.31 13.19 41.85
N VAL A 292 69.98 13.86 42.78
CA VAL A 292 70.36 13.27 44.05
C VAL A 292 69.13 13.32 44.98
N PRO A 293 68.59 12.19 45.41
CA PRO A 293 67.49 12.19 46.36
C PRO A 293 68.04 12.64 47.73
N LEU A 294 67.54 13.78 48.21
CA LEU A 294 67.70 14.18 49.58
C LEU A 294 66.93 13.18 50.47
N GLY A 295 67.63 12.33 51.15
CA GLY A 295 67.15 11.42 52.16
C GLY A 295 66.33 12.14 53.24
N GLY A 296 65.14 11.63 53.50
CA GLY A 296 64.31 12.06 54.60
C GLY A 296 64.82 11.53 55.93
N LYS A 297 64.56 12.31 56.91
CA LYS A 297 64.13 11.89 58.23
C LYS A 297 62.76 12.48 58.49
#